data_5eebf9ed9d9d4f64e94286f6946f6393
#
_entry.id   5eebf9ed9d9d4f64e94286f6946f6393
#
_cell.length_a   1.000
_cell.length_b   1.000
_cell.length_c   1.000
_cell.angle_alpha   90.00
_cell.angle_beta   90.00
_cell.angle_gamma   90.00
#
_symmetry.space_group_name_H-M   'P 1'
#
loop_
_entity.id
_entity.type
_entity.pdbx_description
1 polymer ?
#
loop_
_entity_poly.entity_id
_entity_poly.type
_entity_poly.pdbx_seq_one_letter_code
_entity_poly.pdbx_strand_id
1 'polypeptide(L)'
;MTQQTPLSRDEAILAGLRASGVPPQAIKTTLEREGAGDIRRMVLDKTFCDKRNPLGLFVYPARMAELTRARLLFALTAKEMYLTGNRVQVVPVSTFLARDDDPLAQEDFERAYEAQAVFISEFFEKDTPAPFNAEAVARIRHWIRRRVTAGVSVFYLSDVPLKNTTPWWAESFQAFVTQHTQPYEVKAQQ
;
A
#
# COMPACT_ATOMS: atom_id res chain seq x y z
N MET A 1 -5.90 -18.90 35.51
CA MET A 1 -4.91 -18.55 34.48
C MET A 1 -5.09 -19.50 33.31
N THR A 2 -5.77 -19.06 32.26
CA THR A 2 -5.99 -19.86 31.03
C THR A 2 -4.70 -19.84 30.23
N GLN A 3 -3.99 -20.96 30.15
CA GLN A 3 -2.84 -21.13 29.27
C GLN A 3 -3.36 -21.02 27.81
N GLN A 4 -3.04 -19.95 27.12
CA GLN A 4 -3.28 -19.85 25.67
C GLN A 4 -2.35 -20.86 25.00
N THR A 5 -2.92 -21.82 24.30
CA THR A 5 -2.18 -22.73 23.43
C THR A 5 -1.41 -21.89 22.38
N PRO A 6 -0.11 -22.09 22.18
CA PRO A 6 0.63 -21.36 21.17
C PRO A 6 0.03 -21.62 19.77
N LEU A 7 -0.14 -20.56 18.99
CA LEU A 7 -0.63 -20.62 17.62
C LEU A 7 0.31 -21.50 16.76
N SER A 8 -0.25 -22.29 15.87
CA SER A 8 0.54 -22.94 14.84
C SER A 8 1.22 -21.90 13.94
N ARG A 9 2.27 -22.31 13.23
CA ARG A 9 2.98 -21.41 12.32
C ARG A 9 2.06 -20.75 11.29
N ASP A 10 1.12 -21.50 10.73
CA ASP A 10 0.17 -21.02 9.73
C ASP A 10 -0.84 -20.03 10.33
N GLU A 11 -1.34 -20.32 11.53
CA GLU A 11 -2.21 -19.39 12.27
C GLU A 11 -1.50 -18.09 12.62
N ALA A 12 -0.23 -18.15 13.02
CA ALA A 12 0.58 -16.97 13.30
C ALA A 12 0.79 -16.12 12.04
N ILE A 13 1.06 -16.74 10.88
CA ILE A 13 1.17 -16.04 9.58
C ILE A 13 -0.16 -15.38 9.21
N LEU A 14 -1.27 -16.09 9.33
CA LEU A 14 -2.60 -15.56 9.02
C LEU A 14 -2.98 -14.39 9.93
N ALA A 15 -2.68 -14.50 11.22
CA ALA A 15 -2.90 -13.42 12.19
C ALA A 15 -2.06 -12.19 11.82
N GLY A 16 -0.78 -12.37 11.49
CA GLY A 16 0.10 -11.30 11.08
C GLY A 16 -0.34 -10.60 9.80
N LEU A 17 -0.78 -11.35 8.77
CA LEU A 17 -1.31 -10.78 7.53
C LEU A 17 -2.56 -9.93 7.78
N ARG A 18 -3.46 -10.39 8.64
CA ARG A 18 -4.66 -9.62 9.03
C ARG A 18 -4.29 -8.35 9.79
N ALA A 19 -3.37 -8.45 10.74
CA ALA A 19 -2.87 -7.31 11.50
C ALA A 19 -2.16 -6.27 10.61
N SER A 20 -1.56 -6.72 9.50
CA SER A 20 -0.96 -5.85 8.47
C SER A 20 -1.98 -5.24 7.51
N GLY A 21 -3.28 -5.44 7.71
CA GLY A 21 -4.34 -4.90 6.84
C GLY A 21 -4.52 -5.65 5.51
N VAL A 22 -3.92 -6.82 5.33
CA VAL A 22 -4.10 -7.63 4.11
C VAL A 22 -5.50 -8.25 4.09
N PRO A 23 -6.33 -7.96 3.07
CA PRO A 23 -7.70 -8.43 3.03
C PRO A 23 -7.80 -9.95 2.81
N PRO A 24 -8.85 -10.61 3.35
CA PRO A 24 -9.01 -12.06 3.28
C PRO A 24 -8.98 -12.67 1.87
N GLN A 25 -9.43 -11.91 0.88
CA GLN A 25 -9.43 -12.35 -0.53
C GLN A 25 -8.01 -12.59 -1.05
N ALA A 26 -7.05 -11.72 -0.68
CA ALA A 26 -5.66 -11.86 -1.06
C ALA A 26 -4.95 -13.04 -0.38
N ILE A 27 -5.47 -13.53 0.75
CA ILE A 27 -4.86 -14.67 1.46
C ILE A 27 -4.95 -15.96 0.63
N LYS A 28 -6.03 -16.14 -0.14
CA LYS A 28 -6.37 -17.39 -0.83
C LYS A 28 -5.77 -17.56 -2.23
N THR A 29 -5.17 -16.52 -2.80
CA THR A 29 -4.58 -16.54 -4.14
C THR A 29 -3.13 -16.06 -4.15
N THR A 30 -2.46 -16.08 -5.28
CA THR A 30 -1.06 -15.65 -5.45
C THR A 30 -0.92 -14.71 -6.64
N LEU A 31 0.15 -13.90 -6.66
CA LEU A 31 0.48 -13.05 -7.80
C LEU A 31 0.61 -13.83 -9.12
N GLU A 32 1.14 -15.05 -9.07
CA GLU A 32 1.27 -15.91 -10.27
C GLU A 32 -0.09 -16.32 -10.84
N ARG A 33 -1.03 -16.75 -9.97
CA ARG A 33 -2.40 -17.09 -10.40
C ARG A 33 -3.14 -15.93 -11.00
N GLU A 34 -2.85 -14.72 -10.53
CA GLU A 34 -3.42 -13.49 -11.04
C GLU A 34 -2.65 -12.92 -12.26
N GLY A 35 -1.67 -13.64 -12.78
CA GLY A 35 -0.91 -13.22 -13.96
C GLY A 35 0.06 -12.05 -13.70
N ALA A 36 0.49 -11.86 -12.47
CA ALA A 36 1.41 -10.80 -12.03
C ALA A 36 2.74 -11.36 -11.50
N GLY A 37 3.29 -12.35 -12.20
CA GLY A 37 4.55 -12.99 -11.84
C GLY A 37 5.76 -12.05 -11.93
N ASP A 38 5.66 -10.97 -12.70
CA ASP A 38 6.64 -9.88 -12.75
C ASP A 38 6.73 -9.12 -11.42
N ILE A 39 5.59 -8.74 -10.82
CA ILE A 39 5.57 -8.14 -9.47
C ILE A 39 6.19 -9.10 -8.45
N ARG A 40 5.81 -10.39 -8.49
CA ARG A 40 6.38 -11.39 -7.59
C ARG A 40 7.88 -11.47 -7.71
N ARG A 41 8.41 -11.45 -8.92
CA ARG A 41 9.87 -11.45 -9.16
C ARG A 41 10.53 -10.23 -8.53
N MET A 42 9.96 -9.03 -8.72
CA MET A 42 10.47 -7.79 -8.11
C MET A 42 10.50 -7.86 -6.58
N VAL A 43 9.49 -8.49 -5.95
CA VAL A 43 9.48 -8.74 -4.49
C VAL A 43 10.61 -9.67 -4.08
N LEU A 44 10.77 -10.81 -4.79
CA LEU A 44 11.80 -11.81 -4.49
C LEU A 44 13.22 -11.29 -4.71
N ASP A 45 13.42 -10.47 -5.73
CA ASP A 45 14.70 -9.82 -6.06
C ASP A 45 15.00 -8.64 -5.11
N LYS A 46 14.14 -8.38 -4.11
CA LYS A 46 14.25 -7.29 -3.15
C LYS A 46 14.31 -5.90 -3.79
N THR A 47 13.77 -5.73 -4.99
CA THR A 47 13.74 -4.45 -5.71
C THR A 47 13.10 -3.34 -4.87
N PHE A 48 12.09 -3.69 -4.06
CA PHE A 48 11.37 -2.76 -3.18
C PHE A 48 12.00 -2.57 -1.79
N CYS A 49 13.12 -3.25 -1.50
CA CYS A 49 13.72 -3.26 -0.16
C CYS A 49 15.07 -2.53 -0.09
N ASP A 50 15.47 -1.85 -1.16
CA ASP A 50 16.72 -1.06 -1.15
C ASP A 50 16.52 0.23 -0.35
N LYS A 51 17.11 0.28 0.85
CA LYS A 51 17.05 1.45 1.73
C LYS A 51 17.73 2.69 1.14
N ARG A 52 18.65 2.52 0.18
CA ARG A 52 19.35 3.64 -0.46
C ARG A 52 18.52 4.25 -1.59
N ASN A 53 17.69 3.42 -2.20
CA ASN A 53 16.80 3.83 -3.28
C ASN A 53 15.43 3.15 -3.07
N PRO A 54 14.64 3.59 -2.06
CA PRO A 54 13.35 2.98 -1.78
C PRO A 54 12.42 3.16 -2.98
N LEU A 55 12.04 2.05 -3.59
CA LEU A 55 11.12 2.01 -4.72
C LEU A 55 9.80 1.38 -4.27
N GLY A 56 8.68 1.99 -4.65
CA GLY A 56 7.35 1.42 -4.48
C GLY A 56 6.70 1.11 -5.82
N LEU A 57 5.42 0.73 -5.79
CA LEU A 57 4.58 0.63 -6.98
C LEU A 57 3.46 1.66 -6.91
N PHE A 58 3.13 2.23 -8.06
CA PHE A 58 1.92 3.00 -8.26
C PHE A 58 0.97 2.16 -9.12
N VAL A 59 0.01 1.49 -8.45
CA VAL A 59 -0.91 0.54 -9.09
C VAL A 59 -2.19 1.25 -9.47
N TYR A 60 -2.63 1.12 -10.71
CA TYR A 60 -3.87 1.70 -11.19
C TYR A 60 -4.50 0.81 -12.29
N PRO A 61 -5.84 0.82 -12.46
CA PRO A 61 -6.50 0.07 -13.50
C PRO A 61 -6.38 0.78 -14.86
N ALA A 62 -6.28 0.02 -15.95
CA ALA A 62 -6.36 0.58 -17.30
C ALA A 62 -7.77 1.14 -17.59
N ARG A 63 -8.80 0.51 -17.01
CA ARG A 63 -10.20 0.94 -17.04
C ARG A 63 -10.84 0.65 -15.68
N MET A 64 -11.93 1.31 -15.35
CA MET A 64 -12.64 1.09 -14.08
C MET A 64 -13.10 -0.37 -13.87
N ALA A 65 -13.35 -1.11 -14.94
CA ALA A 65 -13.67 -2.54 -14.85
C ALA A 65 -12.56 -3.38 -14.20
N GLU A 66 -11.29 -2.96 -14.29
CA GLU A 66 -10.13 -3.64 -13.72
C GLU A 66 -9.79 -3.17 -12.28
N LEU A 67 -10.55 -2.25 -11.69
CA LEU A 67 -10.26 -1.72 -10.36
C LEU A 67 -10.23 -2.81 -9.27
N THR A 68 -11.17 -3.74 -9.30
CA THR A 68 -11.19 -4.87 -8.35
C THR A 68 -9.92 -5.71 -8.46
N ARG A 69 -9.44 -5.94 -9.68
CA ARG A 69 -8.18 -6.65 -9.91
C ARG A 69 -6.98 -5.84 -9.45
N ALA A 70 -6.97 -4.52 -9.68
CA ALA A 70 -5.90 -3.65 -9.19
C ALA A 70 -5.82 -3.68 -7.65
N ARG A 71 -6.96 -3.62 -6.97
CA ARG A 71 -7.04 -3.78 -5.50
C ARG A 71 -6.50 -5.14 -5.04
N LEU A 72 -6.84 -6.21 -5.75
CA LEU A 72 -6.34 -7.56 -5.43
C LEU A 72 -4.82 -7.66 -5.63
N LEU A 73 -4.28 -7.21 -6.75
CA LEU A 73 -2.84 -7.25 -7.03
C LEU A 73 -2.04 -6.41 -6.03
N PHE A 74 -2.56 -5.25 -5.65
CA PHE A 74 -1.98 -4.41 -4.62
C PHE A 74 -1.89 -5.13 -3.27
N ALA A 75 -2.99 -5.76 -2.84
CA ALA A 75 -3.03 -6.53 -1.60
C ALA A 75 -2.14 -7.80 -1.66
N LEU A 76 -2.06 -8.45 -2.82
CA LEU A 76 -1.17 -9.60 -3.04
C LEU A 76 0.31 -9.20 -2.97
N THR A 77 0.66 -8.00 -3.47
CA THR A 77 2.03 -7.48 -3.34
C THR A 77 2.39 -7.28 -1.87
N ALA A 78 1.48 -6.71 -1.07
CA ALA A 78 1.67 -6.56 0.37
C ALA A 78 1.86 -7.92 1.07
N LYS A 79 1.03 -8.91 0.73
CA LYS A 79 1.15 -10.28 1.23
C LYS A 79 2.51 -10.91 0.89
N GLU A 80 2.93 -10.86 -0.36
CA GLU A 80 4.23 -11.43 -0.77
C GLU A 80 5.39 -10.75 -0.05
N MET A 81 5.36 -9.42 0.11
CA MET A 81 6.38 -8.71 0.89
C MET A 81 6.38 -9.14 2.36
N TYR A 82 5.22 -9.33 2.97
CA TYR A 82 5.12 -9.86 4.34
C TYR A 82 5.72 -11.26 4.45
N LEU A 83 5.40 -12.16 3.52
CA LEU A 83 5.91 -13.53 3.50
C LEU A 83 7.42 -13.61 3.26
N THR A 84 8.02 -12.60 2.65
CA THR A 84 9.48 -12.47 2.51
C THR A 84 10.17 -11.83 3.72
N GLY A 85 9.43 -11.64 4.81
CA GLY A 85 9.96 -11.18 6.10
C GLY A 85 9.99 -9.67 6.31
N ASN A 86 9.33 -8.89 5.44
CA ASN A 86 9.21 -7.45 5.63
C ASN A 86 8.08 -7.11 6.60
N ARG A 87 8.27 -6.08 7.43
CA ARG A 87 7.18 -5.47 8.17
C ARG A 87 6.36 -4.61 7.22
N VAL A 88 5.14 -5.05 6.96
CA VAL A 88 4.23 -4.42 6.00
C VAL A 88 3.02 -3.87 6.75
N GLN A 89 2.54 -2.70 6.34
CA GLN A 89 1.25 -2.17 6.76
C GLN A 89 0.46 -1.67 5.55
N VAL A 90 -0.80 -2.10 5.45
CA VAL A 90 -1.78 -1.61 4.46
C VAL A 90 -2.74 -0.68 5.18
N VAL A 91 -2.85 0.55 4.72
CA VAL A 91 -3.73 1.56 5.32
C VAL A 91 -4.49 2.32 4.24
N PRO A 92 -5.77 2.63 4.43
CA PRO A 92 -6.45 3.59 3.57
C PRO A 92 -5.93 5.01 3.85
N VAL A 93 -6.00 5.88 2.86
CA VAL A 93 -5.57 7.27 3.05
C VAL A 93 -6.36 7.99 4.14
N SER A 94 -7.61 7.59 4.37
CA SER A 94 -8.48 8.10 5.44
C SER A 94 -7.89 7.92 6.84
N THR A 95 -7.07 6.91 7.08
CA THR A 95 -6.35 6.70 8.35
C THR A 95 -5.52 7.92 8.73
N PHE A 96 -4.90 8.59 7.77
CA PHE A 96 -4.09 9.80 8.03
C PHE A 96 -4.93 11.01 8.43
N LEU A 97 -6.23 10.97 8.17
CA LEU A 97 -7.17 12.04 8.47
C LEU A 97 -7.85 11.85 9.83
N ALA A 98 -8.22 10.59 10.13
CA ALA A 98 -8.99 10.22 11.31
C ALA A 98 -8.12 9.98 12.56
N ARG A 99 -6.79 9.98 12.44
CA ARG A 99 -5.87 9.56 13.51
C ARG A 99 -6.05 10.28 14.84
N ASP A 100 -6.46 11.56 14.79
CA ASP A 100 -6.58 12.40 15.99
C ASP A 100 -7.92 12.16 16.72
N ASP A 101 -8.91 11.57 16.02
CA ASP A 101 -10.27 11.39 16.51
C ASP A 101 -10.67 9.91 16.68
N ASP A 102 -9.91 8.99 16.07
CA ASP A 102 -10.20 7.56 16.08
C ASP A 102 -8.98 6.75 16.59
N PRO A 103 -9.09 6.08 17.75
CA PRO A 103 -8.01 5.26 18.30
C PRO A 103 -7.53 4.13 17.40
N LEU A 104 -8.43 3.54 16.57
CA LEU A 104 -8.04 2.49 15.61
C LEU A 104 -7.22 3.08 14.46
N ALA A 105 -7.60 4.26 13.97
CA ALA A 105 -6.82 4.97 12.96
C ALA A 105 -5.45 5.40 13.49
N GLN A 106 -5.36 5.76 14.77
CA GLN A 106 -4.07 6.04 15.41
C GLN A 106 -3.19 4.80 15.50
N GLU A 107 -3.73 3.67 15.90
CA GLU A 107 -2.98 2.40 15.98
C GLU A 107 -2.45 1.98 14.59
N ASP A 108 -3.28 2.07 13.56
CA ASP A 108 -2.88 1.79 12.17
C ASP A 108 -1.80 2.76 11.67
N PHE A 109 -1.90 4.03 12.04
CA PHE A 109 -0.90 5.03 11.74
C PHE A 109 0.46 4.73 12.41
N GLU A 110 0.44 4.32 13.68
CA GLU A 110 1.66 3.93 14.41
C GLU A 110 2.29 2.69 13.78
N ARG A 111 1.50 1.68 13.44
CA ARG A 111 1.98 0.50 12.71
C ARG A 111 2.59 0.87 11.36
N ALA A 112 1.96 1.78 10.61
CA ALA A 112 2.51 2.28 9.35
C ALA A 112 3.81 3.05 9.55
N TYR A 113 3.98 3.72 10.69
CA TYR A 113 5.22 4.40 11.04
C TYR A 113 6.37 3.42 11.31
N GLU A 114 6.10 2.24 11.85
CA GLU A 114 7.10 1.20 12.14
C GLU A 114 7.38 0.27 10.95
N ALA A 115 6.51 0.27 9.93
CA ALA A 115 6.63 -0.62 8.78
C ALA A 115 7.87 -0.32 7.93
N GLN A 116 8.39 -1.36 7.26
CA GLN A 116 9.45 -1.26 6.24
C GLN A 116 8.89 -1.01 4.84
N ALA A 117 7.61 -1.36 4.64
CA ALA A 117 6.86 -1.09 3.44
C ALA A 117 5.43 -0.67 3.81
N VAL A 118 4.98 0.46 3.28
CA VAL A 118 3.65 1.00 3.53
C VAL A 118 2.85 1.00 2.24
N PHE A 119 1.66 0.43 2.32
CA PHE A 119 0.70 0.32 1.23
C PHE A 119 -0.48 1.25 1.50
N ILE A 120 -0.60 2.32 0.74
CA ILE A 120 -1.67 3.31 0.91
C ILE A 120 -2.73 3.06 -0.16
N SER A 121 -3.90 2.58 0.26
CA SER A 121 -5.07 2.40 -0.61
C SER A 121 -5.88 3.69 -0.70
N GLU A 122 -6.73 3.79 -1.73
CA GLU A 122 -7.67 4.90 -1.95
C GLU A 122 -6.97 6.27 -2.07
N PHE A 123 -5.73 6.27 -2.55
CA PHE A 123 -4.90 7.46 -2.48
C PHE A 123 -5.28 8.53 -3.50
N PHE A 124 -5.74 8.12 -4.67
CA PHE A 124 -6.11 9.00 -5.78
C PHE A 124 -7.44 8.54 -6.39
N GLU A 125 -8.49 8.54 -5.60
CA GLU A 125 -9.84 8.23 -6.12
C GLU A 125 -10.44 9.45 -6.80
N LYS A 126 -10.94 9.24 -8.02
CA LYS A 126 -11.49 10.30 -8.87
C LYS A 126 -12.73 10.96 -8.27
N ASP A 127 -13.56 10.16 -7.61
CA ASP A 127 -14.87 10.56 -7.09
C ASP A 127 -14.88 10.77 -5.57
N THR A 128 -13.73 10.65 -4.90
CA THR A 128 -13.65 11.00 -3.48
C THR A 128 -13.88 12.50 -3.38
N PRO A 129 -15.05 12.94 -2.89
CA PRO A 129 -15.26 14.36 -2.61
C PRO A 129 -14.14 14.75 -1.66
N ALA A 130 -13.40 15.77 -2.01
CA ALA A 130 -12.26 16.23 -1.24
C ALA A 130 -12.63 16.46 0.24
N PRO A 131 -12.49 15.47 1.13
CA PRO A 131 -12.57 15.70 2.56
C PRO A 131 -11.25 16.30 3.06
N PHE A 132 -10.29 16.42 2.13
CA PHE A 132 -8.95 16.87 2.43
C PHE A 132 -8.89 18.38 2.37
N ASN A 133 -8.87 19.02 3.51
CA ASN A 133 -8.40 20.41 3.55
C ASN A 133 -6.90 20.44 3.17
N ALA A 134 -6.41 21.60 2.75
CA ALA A 134 -5.03 21.78 2.30
C ALA A 134 -4.00 21.36 3.37
N GLU A 135 -4.35 21.51 4.64
CA GLU A 135 -3.51 21.13 5.77
C GLU A 135 -3.35 19.61 5.89
N ALA A 136 -4.45 18.85 5.78
CA ALA A 136 -4.40 17.38 5.79
C ALA A 136 -3.56 16.84 4.64
N VAL A 137 -3.73 17.38 3.43
CA VAL A 137 -2.91 17.03 2.26
C VAL A 137 -1.43 17.35 2.51
N ALA A 138 -1.11 18.48 3.10
CA ALA A 138 0.27 18.85 3.42
C ALA A 138 0.88 17.89 4.46
N ARG A 139 0.14 17.50 5.49
CA ARG A 139 0.58 16.53 6.51
C ARG A 139 0.88 15.16 5.89
N ILE A 140 -0.01 14.64 5.04
CA ILE A 140 0.18 13.36 4.37
C ILE A 140 1.43 13.40 3.48
N ARG A 141 1.58 14.45 2.65
CA ARG A 141 2.77 14.63 1.79
C ARG A 141 4.05 14.68 2.61
N HIS A 142 4.05 15.41 3.73
CA HIS A 142 5.21 15.50 4.60
C HIS A 142 5.56 14.15 5.21
N TRP A 143 4.56 13.41 5.70
CA TRP A 143 4.76 12.07 6.26
C TRP A 143 5.36 11.11 5.23
N ILE A 144 4.78 11.04 4.01
CA ILE A 144 5.28 10.18 2.94
C ILE A 144 6.74 10.52 2.61
N ARG A 145 7.07 11.80 2.41
CA ARG A 145 8.43 12.23 2.13
C ARG A 145 9.40 11.78 3.23
N ARG A 146 9.04 11.96 4.48
CA ARG A 146 9.87 11.48 5.61
C ARG A 146 10.11 9.98 5.57
N ARG A 147 9.07 9.19 5.26
CA ARG A 147 9.20 7.72 5.19
C ARG A 147 10.11 7.29 4.05
N VAL A 148 9.92 7.82 2.86
CA VAL A 148 10.78 7.54 1.71
C VAL A 148 12.23 7.96 2.00
N THR A 149 12.47 9.15 2.55
CA THR A 149 13.82 9.60 2.96
C THR A 149 14.45 8.70 4.03
N ALA A 150 13.64 8.08 4.88
CA ALA A 150 14.09 7.09 5.85
C ALA A 150 14.31 5.67 5.26
N GLY A 151 14.22 5.51 3.94
CA GLY A 151 14.44 4.24 3.25
C GLY A 151 13.24 3.28 3.28
N VAL A 152 12.04 3.81 3.48
CA VAL A 152 10.80 3.03 3.46
C VAL A 152 10.16 3.09 2.09
N SER A 153 9.84 1.93 1.52
CA SER A 153 9.09 1.85 0.27
C SER A 153 7.62 2.15 0.51
N VAL A 154 7.08 3.05 -0.29
CA VAL A 154 5.66 3.43 -0.23
C VAL A 154 4.97 3.04 -1.52
N PHE A 155 3.89 2.29 -1.39
CA PHE A 155 3.07 1.76 -2.47
C PHE A 155 1.74 2.50 -2.49
N TYR A 156 1.22 2.74 -3.68
CA TYR A 156 -0.02 3.50 -3.87
C TYR A 156 -0.99 2.71 -4.73
N LEU A 157 -2.25 2.70 -4.31
CA LEU A 157 -3.37 2.26 -5.14
C LEU A 157 -4.21 3.46 -5.53
N SER A 158 -4.46 3.60 -6.82
CA SER A 158 -5.25 4.66 -7.41
C SER A 158 -6.29 4.07 -8.38
N ASP A 159 -7.38 4.77 -8.61
CA ASP A 159 -8.35 4.47 -9.67
C ASP A 159 -8.00 5.13 -11.02
N VAL A 160 -7.02 6.04 -11.01
CA VAL A 160 -6.56 6.75 -12.21
C VAL A 160 -5.03 6.75 -12.30
N PRO A 161 -4.44 6.87 -13.50
CA PRO A 161 -3.00 7.06 -13.65
C PRO A 161 -2.54 8.36 -12.99
N LEU A 162 -1.31 8.37 -12.48
CA LEU A 162 -0.77 9.49 -11.69
C LEU A 162 -0.88 10.85 -12.40
N LYS A 163 -0.70 10.89 -13.73
CA LYS A 163 -0.85 12.11 -14.54
C LYS A 163 -2.28 12.68 -14.57
N ASN A 164 -3.27 11.88 -14.20
CA ASN A 164 -4.69 12.25 -14.20
C ASN A 164 -5.20 12.52 -12.77
N THR A 165 -4.32 12.45 -11.77
CA THR A 165 -4.70 12.76 -10.40
C THR A 165 -5.04 14.24 -10.27
N THR A 166 -6.03 14.51 -9.45
CA THR A 166 -6.63 15.85 -9.31
C THR A 166 -5.65 16.90 -8.77
N PRO A 167 -5.96 18.20 -8.92
CA PRO A 167 -5.14 19.32 -8.44
C PRO A 167 -4.83 19.33 -6.93
N TRP A 168 -5.43 18.47 -6.14
CA TRP A 168 -5.13 18.28 -4.70
C TRP A 168 -3.68 17.89 -4.42
N TRP A 169 -3.08 17.16 -5.35
CA TRP A 169 -1.71 16.74 -5.26
C TRP A 169 -0.86 17.65 -6.15
N ALA A 170 -0.19 18.62 -5.56
CA ALA A 170 0.66 19.55 -6.29
C ALA A 170 1.63 18.81 -7.22
N GLU A 171 1.94 19.38 -8.38
CA GLU A 171 2.85 18.79 -9.37
C GLU A 171 4.19 18.33 -8.78
N SER A 172 4.71 19.10 -7.81
CA SER A 172 5.93 18.71 -7.09
C SER A 172 5.80 17.43 -6.27
N PHE A 173 4.59 17.07 -5.85
CA PHE A 173 4.36 15.81 -5.16
C PHE A 173 4.13 14.67 -6.14
N GLN A 174 3.44 14.91 -7.25
CA GLN A 174 3.33 13.94 -8.35
C GLN A 174 4.71 13.58 -8.90
N ALA A 175 5.58 14.57 -9.12
CA ALA A 175 6.97 14.34 -9.53
C ALA A 175 7.75 13.50 -8.50
N PHE A 176 7.56 13.78 -7.21
CA PHE A 176 8.17 13.00 -6.13
C PHE A 176 7.67 11.54 -6.14
N VAL A 177 6.35 11.31 -6.28
CA VAL A 177 5.80 9.95 -6.38
C VAL A 177 6.36 9.22 -7.61
N THR A 178 6.40 9.88 -8.78
CA THR A 178 6.98 9.33 -10.01
C THR A 178 8.44 8.91 -9.84
N GLN A 179 9.22 9.69 -9.11
CA GLN A 179 10.64 9.40 -8.86
C GLN A 179 10.84 8.16 -7.97
N HIS A 180 9.92 7.88 -7.06
CA HIS A 180 10.03 6.83 -6.05
C HIS A 180 9.07 5.65 -6.26
N THR A 181 8.40 5.59 -7.41
CA THR A 181 7.52 4.48 -7.74
C THR A 181 7.68 4.03 -9.19
N GLN A 182 7.47 2.74 -9.41
CA GLN A 182 7.25 2.19 -10.73
C GLN A 182 5.74 2.15 -11.01
N PRO A 183 5.25 2.74 -12.11
CA PRO A 183 3.85 2.65 -12.48
C PRO A 183 3.51 1.22 -12.92
N TYR A 184 2.37 0.72 -12.46
CA TYR A 184 1.86 -0.60 -12.81
C TYR A 184 0.40 -0.51 -13.25
N GLU A 185 0.19 -0.55 -14.55
CA GLU A 185 -1.14 -0.53 -15.16
C GLU A 185 -1.75 -1.92 -15.17
N VAL A 186 -2.88 -2.10 -14.51
CA VAL A 186 -3.61 -3.36 -14.46
C VAL A 186 -4.58 -3.46 -15.62
N LYS A 187 -4.34 -4.42 -16.51
CA LYS A 187 -5.16 -4.72 -17.70
C LYS A 187 -6.04 -5.94 -17.45
N ALA A 188 -7.07 -6.12 -18.28
CA ALA A 188 -7.86 -7.35 -18.29
C ALA A 188 -6.96 -8.59 -18.46
N GLN A 189 -7.33 -9.70 -17.83
CA GLN A 189 -6.70 -11.00 -18.16
C GLN A 189 -7.12 -11.39 -19.57
N GLN A 190 -6.14 -11.71 -20.40
CA GLN A 190 -6.36 -12.32 -21.70
C GLN A 190 -6.72 -13.79 -21.55
#